data_9498e27a24adac3879788d97de75166f
#
_entry.id   9498e27a24adac3879788d97de75166f
#
_cell.length_a   1.000
_cell.length_b   1.000
_cell.length_c   1.000
_cell.angle_alpha   90.00
_cell.angle_beta   90.00
_cell.angle_gamma   90.00
#
_symmetry.space_group_name_H-M   'P 1'
#
loop_
_entity.id
_entity.type
_entity.pdbx_description
1 polymer ?
#
loop_
_entity_poly.entity_id
_entity_poly.type
_entity_poly.pdbx_seq_one_letter_code
_entity_poly.pdbx_strand_id
1 'polypeptide(L)'
;MRVSQWARTVDPLRTKMKRKGLVALVGAAALSLVASLVTTTSASAAVNCDPYTGYAKMKGKTVTIFTSILEPELTTLNTAMSDFQACTGIKIKIEGSNQFEALLPVRVKGGNAPDLAWIPQPGLLAKLVETGKVIPAPKAVVANVDKYWSKSWKAYGTVKGKFYAAPFGSNMKSLVWYSPKQFKAAGYSVPTTFAQMTALADKMAADGKTAFCGGLGSGGATGWPATDWVEQIVLRDHGSAVYNGWVNHTIKFSDPRIVASMEKVASWMQNPKWVG
;
A
#
# COMPACT_ATOMS: atom_id res chain seq x y z
N MET A 1 -2.46 19.01 -30.24
CA MET A 1 -2.47 20.12 -29.26
C MET A 1 -1.13 20.10 -28.54
N ARG A 2 -0.50 21.26 -28.44
CA ARG A 2 0.94 21.43 -28.12
C ARG A 2 1.23 21.18 -26.64
N VAL A 3 2.19 20.28 -26.36
CA VAL A 3 2.83 20.12 -25.06
C VAL A 3 3.94 21.18 -24.99
N SER A 4 3.84 22.13 -24.08
CA SER A 4 4.88 23.13 -23.84
C SER A 4 5.87 22.66 -22.79
N GLN A 5 7.14 22.62 -23.21
CA GLN A 5 8.34 22.37 -22.44
C GLN A 5 8.55 23.43 -21.32
N TRP A 6 8.84 22.96 -20.12
CA TRP A 6 9.52 23.77 -19.10
C TRP A 6 10.82 23.08 -18.67
N ALA A 7 11.88 23.35 -19.41
CA ALA A 7 13.24 23.14 -18.95
C ALA A 7 13.80 24.50 -18.53
N ARG A 8 14.09 24.72 -17.26
CA ARG A 8 14.92 25.84 -16.81
C ARG A 8 16.32 25.32 -16.47
N THR A 9 17.23 25.78 -17.27
CA THR A 9 18.69 25.70 -17.13
C THR A 9 19.15 26.29 -15.80
N VAL A 10 19.97 25.55 -15.08
CA VAL A 10 20.75 26.04 -13.94
C VAL A 10 22.17 26.34 -14.45
N ASP A 11 22.57 27.60 -14.34
CA ASP A 11 23.88 28.13 -14.77
C ASP A 11 24.91 27.90 -13.65
N PRO A 12 26.09 27.30 -13.91
CA PRO A 12 27.09 27.11 -12.89
C PRO A 12 28.04 28.34 -12.82
N LEU A 13 28.00 29.06 -11.71
CA LEU A 13 28.92 30.13 -11.38
C LEU A 13 30.37 29.60 -11.29
N ARG A 14 31.15 30.00 -12.28
CA ARG A 14 32.57 29.79 -12.40
C ARG A 14 33.31 30.87 -11.61
N THR A 15 33.80 30.56 -10.43
CA THR A 15 34.73 31.45 -9.70
C THR A 15 36.17 31.17 -10.13
N LYS A 16 36.76 32.11 -10.84
CA LYS A 16 38.21 32.16 -11.15
C LYS A 16 38.99 32.61 -9.91
N MET A 17 39.83 31.75 -9.36
CA MET A 17 40.87 32.17 -8.42
C MET A 17 42.21 32.28 -9.15
N LYS A 18 42.82 33.48 -9.07
CA LYS A 18 44.12 33.83 -9.65
C LYS A 18 45.26 33.17 -8.87
N ARG A 19 46.15 32.50 -9.59
CA ARG A 19 47.46 32.06 -9.10
C ARG A 19 48.36 33.28 -8.88
N LYS A 20 48.97 33.41 -7.70
CA LYS A 20 50.22 34.08 -7.51
C LYS A 20 51.15 33.13 -6.76
N GLY A 21 52.33 32.89 -7.39
CA GLY A 21 53.28 31.97 -6.85
C GLY A 21 54.13 32.63 -5.77
N LEU A 22 54.74 31.82 -4.95
CA LEU A 22 56.02 32.13 -4.26
C LEU A 22 56.77 30.82 -4.08
N VAL A 23 58.00 30.83 -4.57
CA VAL A 23 59.02 29.78 -4.42
C VAL A 23 59.82 30.10 -3.17
N ALA A 24 60.09 29.13 -2.29
CA ALA A 24 61.34 29.04 -1.49
C ALA A 24 61.38 27.73 -0.67
N LEU A 25 62.40 26.95 -1.02
CA LEU A 25 63.48 26.35 -0.20
C LEU A 25 63.12 25.21 0.81
N VAL A 26 63.51 24.01 0.40
CA VAL A 26 64.40 22.98 1.01
C VAL A 26 64.39 22.84 2.54
N GLY A 27 64.00 21.68 3.00
CA GLY A 27 64.31 21.15 4.32
C GLY A 27 63.87 19.68 4.42
N ALA A 28 64.85 18.77 4.27
CA ALA A 28 64.61 17.34 4.42
C ALA A 28 64.35 17.00 5.87
N ALA A 29 63.20 16.39 6.14
CA ALA A 29 62.96 15.54 7.32
C ALA A 29 62.03 14.42 6.93
N ALA A 30 62.59 13.23 6.80
CA ALA A 30 61.85 12.00 6.62
C ALA A 30 61.06 11.70 7.91
N LEU A 31 59.75 11.97 7.91
CA LEU A 31 58.82 11.39 8.86
C LEU A 31 57.90 10.47 8.09
N SER A 32 58.08 9.17 8.30
CA SER A 32 57.21 8.09 7.85
C SER A 32 55.83 8.21 8.48
N LEU A 33 54.90 8.96 7.86
CA LEU A 33 53.51 8.88 8.18
C LEU A 33 52.91 7.65 7.45
N VAL A 34 52.85 6.54 8.17
CA VAL A 34 51.95 5.43 7.82
C VAL A 34 50.57 5.98 7.90
N ALA A 35 50.03 6.46 6.77
CA ALA A 35 48.62 6.76 6.64
C ALA A 35 47.88 5.41 6.71
N SER A 36 47.43 5.03 7.91
CA SER A 36 46.46 3.98 8.10
C SER A 36 45.20 4.42 7.39
N LEU A 37 44.99 3.96 6.16
CA LEU A 37 43.66 3.96 5.52
C LEU A 37 42.76 3.10 6.38
N VAL A 38 42.09 3.71 7.36
CA VAL A 38 40.91 3.11 7.99
C VAL A 38 39.85 3.16 6.91
N THR A 39 39.82 2.10 6.10
CA THR A 39 38.64 1.77 5.34
C THR A 39 37.56 1.46 6.36
N THR A 40 36.70 2.42 6.67
CA THR A 40 35.44 2.19 7.33
C THR A 40 34.58 1.35 6.40
N THR A 41 34.84 0.06 6.37
CA THR A 41 33.84 -0.90 5.88
C THR A 41 32.64 -0.69 6.80
N SER A 42 31.59 -0.10 6.26
CA SER A 42 30.28 -0.14 6.90
C SER A 42 29.99 -1.62 7.08
N ALA A 43 30.20 -2.14 8.30
CA ALA A 43 29.79 -3.47 8.65
C ALA A 43 28.26 -3.48 8.51
N SER A 44 27.78 -3.99 7.38
CA SER A 44 26.37 -4.35 7.28
C SER A 44 26.11 -5.33 8.41
N ALA A 45 25.22 -4.99 9.33
CA ALA A 45 24.87 -5.89 10.42
C ALA A 45 24.52 -7.26 9.82
N ALA A 46 25.15 -8.32 10.31
CA ALA A 46 24.87 -9.66 9.83
C ALA A 46 23.39 -9.97 10.01
N VAL A 47 22.74 -10.49 8.95
CA VAL A 47 21.33 -10.86 9.02
C VAL A 47 21.14 -11.94 10.06
N ASN A 48 20.18 -11.76 10.99
CA ASN A 48 19.82 -12.79 11.95
C ASN A 48 18.95 -13.87 11.25
N CYS A 49 19.51 -15.06 11.10
CA CYS A 49 18.84 -16.18 10.45
C CYS A 49 18.10 -17.12 11.42
N ASP A 50 18.18 -16.91 12.73
CA ASP A 50 17.55 -17.80 13.73
C ASP A 50 16.05 -18.01 13.50
N PRO A 51 15.26 -16.99 13.12
CA PRO A 51 13.83 -17.18 12.87
C PRO A 51 13.53 -18.11 11.69
N TYR A 52 14.52 -18.35 10.81
CA TYR A 52 14.33 -19.05 9.53
C TYR A 52 14.94 -20.46 9.50
N THR A 53 15.48 -20.97 10.59
CA THR A 53 16.16 -22.28 10.66
C THR A 53 15.27 -23.45 10.21
N GLY A 54 13.95 -23.36 10.44
CA GLY A 54 12.98 -24.38 10.02
C GLY A 54 12.86 -24.56 8.49
N TYR A 55 13.42 -23.65 7.69
CA TYR A 55 13.33 -23.67 6.22
C TYR A 55 14.58 -24.20 5.52
N ALA A 56 15.61 -24.63 6.25
CA ALA A 56 16.90 -25.04 5.68
C ALA A 56 16.78 -26.14 4.59
N LYS A 57 15.82 -27.07 4.72
CA LYS A 57 15.57 -28.14 3.74
C LYS A 57 14.94 -27.64 2.43
N MET A 58 14.52 -26.38 2.35
CA MET A 58 13.81 -25.81 1.19
C MET A 58 14.73 -24.97 0.30
N LYS A 59 16.04 -24.96 0.56
CA LYS A 59 17.03 -24.22 -0.25
C LYS A 59 16.89 -24.55 -1.74
N GLY A 60 16.92 -23.51 -2.57
CA GLY A 60 16.80 -23.60 -4.02
C GLY A 60 15.35 -23.70 -4.55
N LYS A 61 14.36 -23.83 -3.67
CA LYS A 61 12.95 -23.75 -4.09
C LYS A 61 12.57 -22.32 -4.48
N THR A 62 11.59 -22.22 -5.37
CA THR A 62 10.99 -20.91 -5.74
C THR A 62 9.54 -20.90 -5.27
N VAL A 63 9.13 -19.80 -4.68
CA VAL A 63 7.72 -19.50 -4.31
C VAL A 63 7.28 -18.30 -5.13
N THR A 64 6.18 -18.46 -5.84
CA THR A 64 5.54 -17.40 -6.63
C THR A 64 4.40 -16.77 -5.86
N ILE A 65 4.36 -15.45 -5.86
CA ILE A 65 3.31 -14.66 -5.20
C ILE A 65 2.68 -13.73 -6.24
N PHE A 66 1.35 -13.68 -6.30
CA PHE A 66 0.63 -12.77 -7.16
C PHE A 66 -0.19 -11.79 -6.31
N THR A 67 -0.18 -10.50 -6.68
CA THR A 67 -0.80 -9.42 -5.89
C THR A 67 -1.28 -8.26 -6.76
N SER A 68 -2.20 -7.45 -6.22
CA SER A 68 -2.59 -6.15 -6.79
C SER A 68 -1.65 -5.01 -6.42
N ILE A 69 -0.63 -5.25 -5.59
CA ILE A 69 0.34 -4.24 -5.16
C ILE A 69 1.31 -3.97 -6.31
N LEU A 70 1.50 -2.69 -6.64
CA LEU A 70 2.35 -2.21 -7.73
C LEU A 70 3.54 -1.40 -7.19
N GLU A 71 4.38 -0.89 -8.10
CA GLU A 71 5.45 0.03 -7.74
C GLU A 71 4.87 1.37 -7.19
N PRO A 72 5.52 1.99 -6.20
CA PRO A 72 6.81 1.62 -5.59
C PRO A 72 6.69 0.60 -4.41
N GLU A 73 5.50 0.24 -3.97
CA GLU A 73 5.28 -0.66 -2.84
C GLU A 73 5.82 -2.07 -3.12
N LEU A 74 5.72 -2.54 -4.37
CA LEU A 74 6.22 -3.85 -4.79
C LEU A 74 7.73 -3.99 -4.55
N THR A 75 8.51 -2.96 -4.85
CA THR A 75 9.94 -2.91 -4.53
C THR A 75 10.19 -3.02 -3.03
N THR A 76 9.41 -2.33 -2.21
CA THR A 76 9.51 -2.40 -0.74
C THR A 76 9.23 -3.80 -0.23
N LEU A 77 8.21 -4.48 -0.76
CA LEU A 77 7.88 -5.86 -0.40
C LEU A 77 8.99 -6.84 -0.80
N ASN A 78 9.56 -6.69 -2.00
CA ASN A 78 10.70 -7.51 -2.42
C ASN A 78 11.90 -7.31 -1.49
N THR A 79 12.17 -6.08 -1.08
CA THR A 79 13.22 -5.75 -0.11
C THR A 79 12.94 -6.41 1.25
N ALA A 80 11.70 -6.39 1.73
CA ALA A 80 11.32 -7.02 2.99
C ALA A 80 11.53 -8.56 2.99
N MET A 81 11.57 -9.20 1.81
CA MET A 81 11.84 -10.64 1.69
C MET A 81 13.34 -10.97 1.58
N SER A 82 14.23 -9.97 1.52
CA SER A 82 15.66 -10.17 1.28
C SER A 82 16.33 -11.05 2.33
N ASP A 83 16.08 -10.78 3.60
CA ASP A 83 16.67 -11.50 4.73
C ASP A 83 16.21 -12.95 4.77
N PHE A 84 14.92 -13.18 4.56
CA PHE A 84 14.36 -14.52 4.44
C PHE A 84 15.03 -15.30 3.31
N GLN A 85 15.16 -14.68 2.13
CA GLN A 85 15.80 -15.30 0.97
C GLN A 85 17.28 -15.59 1.22
N ALA A 86 18.01 -14.64 1.83
CA ALA A 86 19.43 -14.81 2.17
C ALA A 86 19.65 -15.96 3.15
N CYS A 87 18.82 -16.06 4.19
CA CYS A 87 18.94 -17.08 5.23
C CYS A 87 18.49 -18.48 4.78
N THR A 88 17.48 -18.58 3.94
CA THR A 88 16.87 -19.88 3.58
C THR A 88 17.34 -20.43 2.24
N GLY A 89 17.80 -19.54 1.34
CA GLY A 89 18.08 -19.89 -0.05
C GLY A 89 16.82 -20.17 -0.88
N ILE A 90 15.63 -19.90 -0.35
CA ILE A 90 14.36 -19.92 -1.09
C ILE A 90 14.28 -18.64 -1.94
N LYS A 91 13.86 -18.77 -3.19
CA LYS A 91 13.61 -17.62 -4.08
C LYS A 91 12.16 -17.21 -3.99
N ILE A 92 11.88 -15.95 -3.69
CA ILE A 92 10.54 -15.37 -3.72
C ILE A 92 10.39 -14.56 -5.00
N LYS A 93 9.36 -14.84 -5.79
CA LYS A 93 8.99 -14.08 -6.99
C LYS A 93 7.63 -13.46 -6.79
N ILE A 94 7.60 -12.14 -6.60
CA ILE A 94 6.36 -11.39 -6.43
C ILE A 94 6.01 -10.72 -7.76
N GLU A 95 4.83 -11.01 -8.28
CA GLU A 95 4.25 -10.38 -9.47
C GLU A 95 3.10 -9.48 -9.05
N GLY A 96 3.18 -8.17 -9.35
CA GLY A 96 2.11 -7.21 -9.16
C GLY A 96 1.34 -6.95 -10.46
N SER A 97 0.01 -6.79 -10.37
CA SER A 97 -0.82 -6.46 -11.54
C SER A 97 -2.04 -5.63 -11.15
N ASN A 98 -2.29 -4.56 -11.92
CA ASN A 98 -3.54 -3.79 -11.81
C ASN A 98 -4.78 -4.53 -12.37
N GLN A 99 -4.57 -5.73 -12.95
CA GLN A 99 -5.62 -6.65 -13.39
C GLN A 99 -5.72 -7.88 -12.48
N PHE A 100 -5.19 -7.81 -11.27
CA PHE A 100 -5.09 -8.92 -10.33
C PHE A 100 -6.43 -9.66 -10.14
N GLU A 101 -7.50 -8.93 -9.84
CA GLU A 101 -8.83 -9.47 -9.56
C GLU A 101 -9.43 -10.20 -10.76
N ALA A 102 -9.14 -9.74 -11.97
CA ALA A 102 -9.58 -10.38 -13.20
C ALA A 102 -8.71 -11.59 -13.57
N LEU A 103 -7.40 -11.48 -13.42
CA LEU A 103 -6.44 -12.49 -13.86
C LEU A 103 -6.33 -13.68 -12.92
N LEU A 104 -6.41 -13.46 -11.59
CA LEU A 104 -6.24 -14.57 -10.63
C LEU A 104 -7.25 -15.71 -10.83
N PRO A 105 -8.56 -15.47 -10.98
CA PRO A 105 -9.52 -16.54 -11.27
C PRO A 105 -9.24 -17.27 -12.59
N VAL A 106 -8.79 -16.54 -13.61
CA VAL A 106 -8.43 -17.13 -14.91
C VAL A 106 -7.23 -18.06 -14.77
N ARG A 107 -6.17 -17.62 -14.09
CA ARG A 107 -4.97 -18.43 -13.81
C ARG A 107 -5.32 -19.68 -13.00
N VAL A 108 -6.16 -19.55 -11.97
CA VAL A 108 -6.58 -20.68 -11.13
C VAL A 108 -7.37 -21.71 -11.96
N LYS A 109 -8.30 -21.27 -12.80
CA LYS A 109 -9.06 -22.16 -13.70
C LYS A 109 -8.16 -22.82 -14.76
N GLY A 110 -7.23 -22.06 -15.32
CA GLY A 110 -6.29 -22.51 -16.36
C GLY A 110 -5.15 -23.40 -15.85
N GLY A 111 -5.05 -23.68 -14.55
CA GLY A 111 -3.99 -24.50 -13.99
C GLY A 111 -2.63 -23.79 -13.85
N ASN A 112 -2.58 -22.46 -14.01
CA ASN A 112 -1.39 -21.63 -13.87
C ASN A 112 -1.52 -20.69 -12.68
N ALA A 113 -2.00 -21.21 -11.54
CA ALA A 113 -2.11 -20.47 -10.30
C ALA A 113 -0.72 -20.16 -9.71
N PRO A 114 -0.54 -19.02 -9.01
CA PRO A 114 0.64 -18.81 -8.18
C PRO A 114 0.61 -19.73 -6.96
N ASP A 115 1.77 -19.93 -6.31
CA ASP A 115 1.82 -20.66 -5.04
C ASP A 115 1.06 -19.93 -3.93
N LEU A 116 1.17 -18.61 -3.90
CA LEU A 116 0.48 -17.72 -2.95
C LEU A 116 -0.17 -16.54 -3.70
N ALA A 117 -1.27 -16.04 -3.17
CA ALA A 117 -1.87 -14.80 -3.62
C ALA A 117 -2.19 -13.89 -2.43
N TRP A 118 -1.86 -12.59 -2.52
CA TRP A 118 -2.30 -11.59 -1.56
C TRP A 118 -3.61 -10.98 -2.07
N ILE A 119 -4.70 -11.40 -1.46
CA ILE A 119 -6.05 -11.11 -1.91
C ILE A 119 -6.61 -9.94 -1.08
N PRO A 120 -7.00 -8.82 -1.70
CA PRO A 120 -7.52 -7.66 -0.97
C PRO A 120 -8.99 -7.84 -0.50
N GLN A 121 -9.76 -8.75 -1.15
CA GLN A 121 -11.18 -8.91 -0.84
C GLN A 121 -11.53 -10.33 -0.36
N PRO A 122 -12.19 -10.47 0.82
CA PRO A 122 -12.66 -11.78 1.31
C PRO A 122 -13.63 -12.49 0.36
N GLY A 123 -14.45 -11.71 -0.37
CA GLY A 123 -15.39 -12.27 -1.37
C GLY A 123 -14.68 -12.96 -2.54
N LEU A 124 -13.53 -12.45 -2.99
CA LEU A 124 -12.70 -13.10 -4.00
C LEU A 124 -12.14 -14.43 -3.48
N LEU A 125 -11.66 -14.46 -2.22
CA LEU A 125 -11.21 -15.68 -1.58
C LEU A 125 -12.32 -16.75 -1.59
N ALA A 126 -13.54 -16.38 -1.20
CA ALA A 126 -14.68 -17.32 -1.17
C ALA A 126 -14.93 -17.95 -2.56
N LYS A 127 -14.94 -17.13 -3.62
CA LYS A 127 -15.09 -17.61 -5.01
C LYS A 127 -13.95 -18.54 -5.45
N LEU A 128 -12.72 -18.24 -5.04
CA LEU A 128 -11.57 -19.09 -5.37
C LEU A 128 -11.62 -20.43 -4.63
N VAL A 129 -12.04 -20.44 -3.37
CA VAL A 129 -12.23 -21.67 -2.59
C VAL A 129 -13.24 -22.60 -3.24
N GLU A 130 -14.31 -22.08 -3.86
CA GLU A 130 -15.31 -22.86 -4.60
C GLU A 130 -14.73 -23.62 -5.80
N THR A 131 -13.62 -23.18 -6.33
CA THR A 131 -12.91 -23.92 -7.41
C THR A 131 -12.25 -25.22 -6.94
N GLY A 132 -12.12 -25.45 -5.63
CA GLY A 132 -11.41 -26.57 -5.03
C GLY A 132 -9.89 -26.51 -5.20
N LYS A 133 -9.35 -25.42 -5.74
CA LYS A 133 -7.89 -25.25 -5.98
C LYS A 133 -7.16 -24.55 -4.84
N VAL A 134 -7.87 -23.87 -3.95
CA VAL A 134 -7.28 -23.24 -2.77
C VAL A 134 -7.24 -24.25 -1.63
N ILE A 135 -6.06 -24.47 -1.08
CA ILE A 135 -5.84 -25.39 0.03
C ILE A 135 -6.01 -24.69 1.38
N PRO A 136 -6.56 -25.34 2.41
CA PRO A 136 -6.62 -24.78 3.75
C PRO A 136 -5.24 -24.43 4.30
N ALA A 137 -5.16 -23.39 5.11
CA ALA A 137 -3.93 -22.94 5.74
C ALA A 137 -3.34 -24.06 6.65
N PRO A 138 -2.01 -24.27 6.64
CA PRO A 138 -1.34 -25.24 7.51
C PRO A 138 -1.57 -24.93 9.00
N LYS A 139 -1.54 -25.97 9.85
CA LYS A 139 -1.74 -25.81 11.32
C LYS A 139 -0.85 -24.77 11.96
N ALA A 140 0.43 -24.67 11.53
CA ALA A 140 1.36 -23.68 12.05
C ALA A 140 0.91 -22.24 11.74
N VAL A 141 0.35 -21.99 10.53
CA VAL A 141 -0.20 -20.69 10.14
C VAL A 141 -1.45 -20.39 10.96
N VAL A 142 -2.34 -21.36 11.14
CA VAL A 142 -3.53 -21.22 12.00
C VAL A 142 -3.12 -20.82 13.42
N ALA A 143 -2.16 -21.52 14.03
CA ALA A 143 -1.68 -21.23 15.39
C ALA A 143 -1.09 -19.81 15.51
N ASN A 144 -0.33 -19.35 14.52
CA ASN A 144 0.19 -17.99 14.49
C ASN A 144 -0.93 -16.94 14.40
N VAL A 145 -1.93 -17.18 13.56
CA VAL A 145 -3.08 -16.27 13.44
C VAL A 145 -3.88 -16.25 14.74
N ASP A 146 -4.12 -17.39 15.38
CA ASP A 146 -4.82 -17.46 16.65
C ASP A 146 -4.07 -16.75 17.79
N LYS A 147 -2.75 -16.68 17.71
CA LYS A 147 -1.90 -16.00 18.70
C LYS A 147 -1.85 -14.48 18.52
N TYR A 148 -1.79 -14.00 17.28
CA TYR A 148 -1.44 -12.61 17.01
C TYR A 148 -2.56 -11.77 16.41
N TRP A 149 -3.67 -12.39 15.95
CA TRP A 149 -4.78 -11.69 15.31
C TRP A 149 -6.08 -11.94 16.05
N SER A 150 -7.02 -11.00 15.97
CA SER A 150 -8.34 -11.17 16.55
C SER A 150 -9.17 -12.20 15.78
N LYS A 151 -10.19 -12.76 16.44
CA LYS A 151 -11.16 -13.66 15.80
C LYS A 151 -11.85 -13.02 14.58
N SER A 152 -12.11 -11.71 14.65
CA SER A 152 -12.71 -10.96 13.53
C SER A 152 -11.80 -10.95 12.30
N TRP A 153 -10.49 -10.74 12.48
CA TRP A 153 -9.54 -10.82 11.38
C TRP A 153 -9.42 -12.21 10.79
N LYS A 154 -9.40 -13.24 11.64
CA LYS A 154 -9.40 -14.64 11.19
C LYS A 154 -10.65 -15.00 10.38
N ALA A 155 -11.79 -14.41 10.73
CA ALA A 155 -13.05 -14.66 10.03
C ALA A 155 -12.98 -14.26 8.54
N TYR A 156 -12.26 -13.20 8.17
CA TYR A 156 -12.09 -12.79 6.76
C TYR A 156 -11.35 -13.84 5.90
N GLY A 157 -10.47 -14.63 6.51
CA GLY A 157 -9.77 -15.73 5.84
C GLY A 157 -10.49 -17.09 5.97
N THR A 158 -11.68 -17.12 6.55
CA THR A 158 -12.45 -18.35 6.81
C THR A 158 -13.62 -18.48 5.83
N VAL A 159 -13.68 -19.58 5.10
CA VAL A 159 -14.76 -19.88 4.15
C VAL A 159 -15.40 -21.23 4.54
N LYS A 160 -16.71 -21.26 4.71
CA LYS A 160 -17.47 -22.47 5.09
C LYS A 160 -16.83 -23.22 6.28
N GLY A 161 -16.40 -22.46 7.31
CA GLY A 161 -15.83 -23.01 8.56
C GLY A 161 -14.37 -23.47 8.47
N LYS A 162 -13.72 -23.39 7.30
CA LYS A 162 -12.29 -23.71 7.13
C LYS A 162 -11.46 -22.45 6.90
N PHE A 163 -10.30 -22.39 7.52
CA PHE A 163 -9.38 -21.25 7.39
C PHE A 163 -8.43 -21.46 6.21
N TYR A 164 -8.36 -20.48 5.30
CA TYR A 164 -7.58 -20.54 4.06
C TYR A 164 -6.53 -19.44 3.95
N ALA A 165 -6.81 -18.25 4.47
CA ALA A 165 -5.95 -17.10 4.26
C ALA A 165 -5.62 -16.38 5.56
N ALA A 166 -4.32 -16.28 5.87
CA ALA A 166 -3.83 -15.47 6.97
C ALA A 166 -3.93 -13.97 6.63
N PRO A 167 -4.29 -13.10 7.61
CA PRO A 167 -4.16 -11.68 7.42
C PRO A 167 -2.69 -11.31 7.14
N PHE A 168 -2.46 -10.54 6.08
CA PHE A 168 -1.12 -10.06 5.71
C PHE A 168 -0.82 -8.71 6.34
N GLY A 169 -1.82 -7.81 6.34
CA GLY A 169 -1.72 -6.47 6.91
C GLY A 169 -3.09 -5.86 7.10
N SER A 170 -3.13 -4.70 7.73
CA SER A 170 -4.34 -3.90 7.88
C SER A 170 -4.09 -2.47 7.43
N ASN A 171 -5.04 -1.91 6.71
CA ASN A 171 -5.00 -0.52 6.28
C ASN A 171 -6.18 0.25 6.85
N MET A 172 -5.92 1.46 7.34
CA MET A 172 -7.00 2.39 7.64
C MET A 172 -7.54 2.96 6.34
N LYS A 173 -8.85 2.94 6.19
CA LYS A 173 -9.56 3.41 5.01
C LYS A 173 -10.36 4.67 5.31
N SER A 174 -10.85 5.33 4.26
CA SER A 174 -11.76 6.49 4.37
C SER A 174 -11.16 7.64 5.19
N LEU A 175 -9.87 7.93 5.00
CA LEU A 175 -9.17 9.06 5.60
C LEU A 175 -9.14 10.23 4.62
N VAL A 176 -9.35 11.43 5.16
CA VAL A 176 -9.13 12.69 4.43
C VAL A 176 -7.79 13.26 4.88
N TRP A 177 -6.83 13.27 3.97
CA TRP A 177 -5.52 13.86 4.19
C TRP A 177 -5.56 15.36 3.91
N TYR A 178 -4.89 16.16 4.73
CA TYR A 178 -4.78 17.59 4.52
C TYR A 178 -3.37 18.11 4.87
N SER A 179 -3.03 19.28 4.35
CA SER A 179 -1.78 19.95 4.67
C SER A 179 -2.01 20.95 5.81
N PRO A 180 -1.50 20.70 7.04
CA PRO A 180 -1.65 21.64 8.15
C PRO A 180 -1.10 23.03 7.83
N LYS A 181 0.01 23.09 7.08
CA LYS A 181 0.63 24.36 6.65
C LYS A 181 -0.29 25.17 5.75
N GLN A 182 -0.91 24.51 4.74
CA GLN A 182 -1.82 25.18 3.81
C GLN A 182 -3.13 25.58 4.49
N PHE A 183 -3.68 24.75 5.36
CA PHE A 183 -4.89 25.07 6.14
C PHE A 183 -4.66 26.30 7.00
N LYS A 184 -3.54 26.34 7.75
CA LYS A 184 -3.18 27.51 8.56
C LYS A 184 -3.02 28.78 7.72
N ALA A 185 -2.34 28.71 6.59
CA ALA A 185 -2.12 29.85 5.71
C ALA A 185 -3.43 30.40 5.09
N ALA A 186 -4.41 29.52 4.86
CA ALA A 186 -5.70 29.88 4.32
C ALA A 186 -6.77 30.20 5.39
N GLY A 187 -6.44 30.08 6.67
CA GLY A 187 -7.40 30.28 7.76
C GLY A 187 -8.49 29.21 7.84
N TYR A 188 -8.20 28.00 7.35
CA TYR A 188 -9.14 26.87 7.41
C TYR A 188 -8.99 26.11 8.73
N SER A 189 -10.13 25.66 9.28
CA SER A 189 -10.17 24.76 10.41
C SER A 189 -10.46 23.33 9.96
N VAL A 190 -9.86 22.35 10.67
CA VAL A 190 -10.13 20.93 10.37
C VAL A 190 -11.57 20.58 10.78
N PRO A 191 -12.41 20.07 9.86
CA PRO A 191 -13.77 19.72 10.18
C PRO A 191 -13.84 18.49 11.08
N THR A 192 -14.77 18.46 12.01
CA THR A 192 -15.05 17.34 12.91
C THR A 192 -16.36 16.61 12.61
N THR A 193 -17.17 17.19 11.70
CA THR A 193 -18.42 16.61 11.23
C THR A 193 -18.49 16.64 9.70
N PHE A 194 -19.35 15.80 9.13
CA PHE A 194 -19.58 15.80 7.69
C PHE A 194 -20.13 17.15 7.20
N ALA A 195 -21.06 17.76 7.94
CA ALA A 195 -21.59 19.08 7.62
C ALA A 195 -20.51 20.17 7.61
N GLN A 196 -19.58 20.15 8.56
CA GLN A 196 -18.44 21.07 8.56
C GLN A 196 -17.49 20.80 7.39
N MET A 197 -17.32 19.54 6.98
CA MET A 197 -16.50 19.18 5.83
C MET A 197 -17.10 19.74 4.52
N THR A 198 -18.40 19.61 4.32
CA THR A 198 -19.07 20.15 3.13
C THR A 198 -19.09 21.70 3.14
N ALA A 199 -19.33 22.33 4.29
CA ALA A 199 -19.24 23.79 4.41
C ALA A 199 -17.81 24.32 4.14
N LEU A 200 -16.78 23.59 4.58
CA LEU A 200 -15.39 23.93 4.23
C LEU A 200 -15.13 23.76 2.74
N ALA A 201 -15.68 22.72 2.11
CA ALA A 201 -15.54 22.49 0.67
C ALA A 201 -16.19 23.64 -0.14
N ASP A 202 -17.37 24.12 0.26
CA ASP A 202 -18.00 25.28 -0.35
C ASP A 202 -17.15 26.55 -0.19
N LYS A 203 -16.59 26.77 1.00
CA LYS A 203 -15.67 27.88 1.24
C LYS A 203 -14.43 27.79 0.35
N MET A 204 -13.82 26.60 0.24
CA MET A 204 -12.65 26.40 -0.61
C MET A 204 -12.97 26.64 -2.08
N ALA A 205 -14.14 26.23 -2.55
CA ALA A 205 -14.62 26.50 -3.90
C ALA A 205 -14.83 28.01 -4.14
N ALA A 206 -15.41 28.74 -3.17
CA ALA A 206 -15.55 30.18 -3.22
C ALA A 206 -14.19 30.91 -3.24
N ASP A 207 -13.19 30.36 -2.55
CA ASP A 207 -11.79 30.85 -2.58
C ASP A 207 -11.05 30.43 -3.87
N GLY A 208 -11.72 29.85 -4.87
CA GLY A 208 -11.14 29.39 -6.15
C GLY A 208 -10.24 28.17 -6.03
N LYS A 209 -10.45 27.31 -5.02
CA LYS A 209 -9.65 26.11 -4.77
C LYS A 209 -10.48 24.85 -4.95
N THR A 210 -9.83 23.80 -5.45
CA THR A 210 -10.38 22.45 -5.45
C THR A 210 -10.31 21.87 -4.04
N ALA A 211 -11.47 21.52 -3.48
CA ALA A 211 -11.56 21.04 -2.10
C ALA A 211 -11.03 19.61 -1.94
N PHE A 212 -11.36 18.73 -2.90
CA PHE A 212 -10.98 17.32 -2.84
C PHE A 212 -10.25 16.87 -4.11
N CYS A 213 -9.27 16.02 -3.92
CA CYS A 213 -8.62 15.27 -4.97
C CYS A 213 -8.60 13.79 -4.55
N GLY A 214 -9.01 12.90 -5.42
CA GLY A 214 -9.06 11.47 -5.15
C GLY A 214 -8.77 10.66 -6.40
N GLY A 215 -7.81 9.73 -6.31
CA GLY A 215 -7.55 8.77 -7.38
C GLY A 215 -8.53 7.60 -7.31
N LEU A 216 -9.29 7.36 -8.38
CA LEU A 216 -10.22 6.23 -8.46
C LEU A 216 -9.74 5.16 -9.45
N GLY A 217 -8.73 5.46 -10.27
CA GLY A 217 -8.21 4.55 -11.28
C GLY A 217 -7.38 3.43 -10.68
N SER A 218 -7.73 2.17 -10.97
CA SER A 218 -7.00 0.96 -10.51
C SER A 218 -7.24 -0.22 -11.46
N GLY A 219 -7.10 -0.03 -12.78
CA GLY A 219 -7.33 -1.11 -13.75
C GLY A 219 -8.68 -1.81 -13.55
N GLY A 220 -8.68 -3.12 -13.39
CA GLY A 220 -9.88 -3.92 -13.14
C GLY A 220 -10.60 -3.64 -11.83
N ALA A 221 -9.94 -2.99 -10.87
CA ALA A 221 -10.49 -2.59 -9.58
C ALA A 221 -10.83 -1.09 -9.50
N THR A 222 -10.87 -0.37 -10.66
CA THR A 222 -11.24 1.05 -10.70
C THR A 222 -12.52 1.32 -9.92
N GLY A 223 -12.50 2.34 -9.05
CA GLY A 223 -13.62 2.73 -8.21
C GLY A 223 -13.56 2.18 -6.77
N TRP A 224 -12.62 1.32 -6.42
CA TRP A 224 -12.52 0.76 -5.07
C TRP A 224 -12.46 1.83 -3.95
N PRO A 225 -11.84 3.01 -4.12
CA PRO A 225 -11.89 4.02 -3.05
C PRO A 225 -13.30 4.56 -2.80
N ALA A 226 -14.16 4.59 -3.82
CA ALA A 226 -15.56 5.00 -3.64
C ALA A 226 -16.35 3.94 -2.86
N THR A 227 -16.09 2.65 -3.09
CA THR A 227 -16.73 1.57 -2.30
C THR A 227 -16.31 1.60 -0.85
N ASP A 228 -15.03 1.86 -0.53
CA ASP A 228 -14.56 2.06 0.84
C ASP A 228 -15.34 3.19 1.56
N TRP A 229 -15.62 4.28 0.86
CA TRP A 229 -16.42 5.38 1.43
C TRP A 229 -17.89 5.00 1.62
N VAL A 230 -18.49 4.24 0.70
CA VAL A 230 -19.86 3.73 0.89
C VAL A 230 -19.92 2.83 2.12
N GLU A 231 -18.98 1.91 2.27
CA GLU A 231 -18.88 1.04 3.44
C GLU A 231 -18.75 1.84 4.74
N GLN A 232 -17.91 2.88 4.73
CA GLN A 232 -17.72 3.77 5.87
C GLN A 232 -19.01 4.51 6.25
N ILE A 233 -19.77 5.01 5.26
CA ILE A 233 -21.03 5.70 5.51
C ILE A 233 -22.10 4.73 6.02
N VAL A 234 -22.24 3.56 5.40
CA VAL A 234 -23.17 2.52 5.90
C VAL A 234 -22.88 2.17 7.35
N LEU A 235 -21.59 1.96 7.68
CA LEU A 235 -21.19 1.60 9.04
C LEU A 235 -21.48 2.73 10.04
N ARG A 236 -21.24 3.98 9.69
CA ARG A 236 -21.47 5.15 10.56
C ARG A 236 -22.93 5.50 10.75
N ASP A 237 -23.68 5.52 9.66
CA ASP A 237 -25.06 6.01 9.68
C ASP A 237 -26.05 4.90 10.13
N HIS A 238 -25.72 3.62 9.90
CA HIS A 238 -26.64 2.49 10.12
C HIS A 238 -26.10 1.39 11.05
N GLY A 239 -24.82 1.46 11.43
CA GLY A 239 -24.19 0.53 12.36
C GLY A 239 -23.80 -0.82 11.77
N SER A 240 -23.10 -1.61 12.59
CA SER A 240 -22.51 -2.88 12.17
C SER A 240 -23.53 -3.95 11.80
N ALA A 241 -24.74 -3.93 12.35
CA ALA A 241 -25.77 -4.89 12.02
C ALA A 241 -26.24 -4.75 10.55
N VAL A 242 -26.46 -3.52 10.09
CA VAL A 242 -26.82 -3.22 8.70
C VAL A 242 -25.64 -3.53 7.77
N TYR A 243 -24.43 -3.11 8.13
CA TYR A 243 -23.24 -3.40 7.38
C TYR A 243 -23.05 -4.91 7.17
N ASN A 244 -23.10 -5.70 8.25
CA ASN A 244 -22.96 -7.15 8.17
C ASN A 244 -24.10 -7.81 7.37
N GLY A 245 -25.33 -7.31 7.53
CA GLY A 245 -26.48 -7.78 6.74
C GLY A 245 -26.28 -7.55 5.24
N TRP A 246 -25.72 -6.40 4.88
CA TRP A 246 -25.37 -6.07 3.49
C TRP A 246 -24.24 -6.97 2.96
N VAL A 247 -23.14 -7.13 3.71
CA VAL A 247 -22.03 -8.02 3.35
C VAL A 247 -22.48 -9.47 3.17
N ASN A 248 -23.37 -9.96 4.06
CA ASN A 248 -23.90 -11.33 4.02
C ASN A 248 -25.09 -11.48 3.07
N HIS A 249 -25.48 -10.43 2.36
CA HIS A 249 -26.58 -10.40 1.40
C HIS A 249 -27.97 -10.71 1.99
N THR A 250 -28.15 -10.54 3.29
CA THR A 250 -29.47 -10.55 3.95
C THR A 250 -30.16 -9.18 3.82
N ILE A 251 -29.38 -8.12 3.59
CA ILE A 251 -29.80 -6.79 3.18
C ILE A 251 -29.33 -6.58 1.74
N LYS A 252 -30.25 -6.21 0.86
CA LYS A 252 -29.97 -6.02 -0.56
C LYS A 252 -29.30 -4.66 -0.83
N PHE A 253 -28.59 -4.53 -1.96
CA PHE A 253 -28.09 -3.23 -2.43
C PHE A 253 -29.20 -2.20 -2.65
N SER A 254 -30.41 -2.64 -2.99
CA SER A 254 -31.59 -1.80 -3.16
C SER A 254 -32.27 -1.39 -1.85
N ASP A 255 -31.74 -1.79 -0.69
CA ASP A 255 -32.28 -1.33 0.60
C ASP A 255 -32.09 0.21 0.71
N PRO A 256 -33.14 0.94 1.12
CA PRO A 256 -33.09 2.41 1.17
C PRO A 256 -31.90 2.96 1.96
N ARG A 257 -31.44 2.28 3.00
CA ARG A 257 -30.28 2.70 3.82
C ARG A 257 -28.98 2.62 3.03
N ILE A 258 -28.85 1.56 2.21
CA ILE A 258 -27.65 1.37 1.35
C ILE A 258 -27.68 2.40 0.22
N VAL A 259 -28.84 2.58 -0.44
CA VAL A 259 -29.01 3.58 -1.50
C VAL A 259 -28.69 4.99 -0.97
N ALA A 260 -29.26 5.39 0.16
CA ALA A 260 -28.98 6.70 0.77
C ALA A 260 -27.49 6.90 1.09
N SER A 261 -26.80 5.84 1.53
CA SER A 261 -25.34 5.90 1.77
C SER A 261 -24.55 6.10 0.47
N MET A 262 -24.94 5.44 -0.63
CA MET A 262 -24.34 5.63 -1.95
C MET A 262 -24.59 7.05 -2.48
N GLU A 263 -25.83 7.55 -2.38
CA GLU A 263 -26.17 8.92 -2.78
C GLU A 263 -25.39 9.97 -1.99
N LYS A 264 -25.22 9.74 -0.68
CA LYS A 264 -24.41 10.62 0.17
C LYS A 264 -22.95 10.67 -0.29
N VAL A 265 -22.34 9.54 -0.64
CA VAL A 265 -20.98 9.50 -1.19
C VAL A 265 -20.94 10.19 -2.56
N ALA A 266 -21.88 9.91 -3.45
CA ALA A 266 -21.97 10.52 -4.76
C ALA A 266 -22.13 12.05 -4.66
N SER A 267 -22.90 12.54 -3.69
CA SER A 267 -23.16 13.97 -3.51
C SER A 267 -21.91 14.83 -3.33
N TRP A 268 -20.84 14.28 -2.78
CA TRP A 268 -19.57 14.99 -2.63
C TRP A 268 -18.50 14.55 -3.61
N MET A 269 -18.39 13.27 -3.93
CA MET A 269 -17.39 12.78 -4.89
C MET A 269 -17.67 13.20 -6.35
N GLN A 270 -18.91 13.51 -6.68
CA GLN A 270 -19.31 13.95 -8.01
C GLN A 270 -19.65 15.44 -8.06
N ASN A 271 -19.43 16.18 -6.99
CA ASN A 271 -19.73 17.61 -6.97
C ASN A 271 -18.68 18.40 -7.77
N PRO A 272 -19.02 18.99 -8.92
CA PRO A 272 -18.06 19.66 -9.79
C PRO A 272 -17.45 20.92 -9.19
N LYS A 273 -18.02 21.46 -8.10
CA LYS A 273 -17.46 22.59 -7.36
C LYS A 273 -16.33 22.16 -6.41
N TRP A 274 -16.33 20.91 -5.99
CA TRP A 274 -15.43 20.42 -4.94
C TRP A 274 -14.33 19.49 -5.47
N VAL A 275 -14.60 18.80 -6.56
CA VAL A 275 -13.70 17.78 -7.13
C VAL A 275 -13.18 18.28 -8.48
N GLY A 276 -11.85 18.15 -8.68
CA GLY A 276 -11.17 18.55 -9.91
C GLY A 276 -10.77 17.34 -10.77
#